data_fa3001dce662ecc70bc73facaca7dd61
#
_entry.id   fa3001dce662ecc70bc73facaca7dd61
#
_cell.length_a   1.000
_cell.length_b   1.000
_cell.length_c   1.000
_cell.angle_alpha   90.00
_cell.angle_beta   90.00
_cell.angle_gamma   90.00
#
_symmetry.space_group_name_H-M   'P 1'
#
loop_
_entity.id
_entity.type
_entity.pdbx_description
1 polymer ?
#
loop_
_entity_poly.entity_id
_entity_poly.type
_entity_poly.pdbx_seq_one_letter_code
_entity_poly.pdbx_strand_id
1 'polypeptide(L)'
;MVLRINPSRMPIWRNPNELQLGESTNAIRITGLSPGQERLIKLLYRGVADSYFKEVAETVGANEPEQLLKQIEPALLKRASEPTSLNAQFIEDHFAEICRAQATHNTEGAVVLASRKRGTVFIENCHGVTKTVATALSNSGVGTIALETFEDLPDLELDCRTIKLSEMTDTQIDQIDFAILISNNAVSPRSYARWLGRNVPHLSIVFDSEGASISPTIRSAKNPCLNCFHENKTSTDSSWPAVASQLLFSQQRFDDVSASYFAASIASQRALHEIDVSTGIAEEIQASGGYRLSMKNAEISEFNWQFNDSCKCRGY
;
A
#
# COMPACT_ATOMS: atom_id res chain seq x y z
N MET A 1 23.98 10.58 -11.63
CA MET A 1 22.65 10.73 -11.01
C MET A 1 21.98 11.94 -11.65
N VAL A 2 20.64 12.00 -11.72
CA VAL A 2 19.89 13.16 -12.20
C VAL A 2 19.21 13.82 -11.01
N LEU A 3 19.44 15.11 -10.81
CA LEU A 3 18.75 15.94 -9.83
C LEU A 3 17.45 16.40 -10.46
N ARG A 4 16.32 15.99 -9.89
CA ARG A 4 14.98 16.36 -10.38
C ARG A 4 14.05 16.63 -9.22
N ILE A 5 13.40 17.78 -9.25
CA ILE A 5 12.31 18.06 -8.30
C ILE A 5 11.14 17.14 -8.63
N ASN A 6 10.55 16.54 -7.59
CA ASN A 6 9.36 15.71 -7.73
C ASN A 6 8.22 16.52 -8.37
N PRO A 7 7.74 16.15 -9.56
CA PRO A 7 6.65 16.87 -10.22
C PRO A 7 5.35 16.96 -9.43
N SER A 8 5.12 16.01 -8.48
CA SER A 8 3.97 16.08 -7.57
C SER A 8 4.04 17.27 -6.60
N ARG A 9 5.22 17.88 -6.42
CA ARG A 9 5.40 19.07 -5.59
C ARG A 9 5.29 20.31 -6.47
N MET A 10 4.07 20.70 -6.82
CA MET A 10 3.82 21.88 -7.66
C MET A 10 4.48 23.14 -7.09
N PRO A 11 5.10 23.99 -7.95
CA PRO A 11 5.58 25.31 -7.56
C PRO A 11 4.40 26.27 -7.40
N ILE A 12 4.22 26.81 -6.20
CA ILE A 12 3.13 27.73 -5.85
C ILE A 12 3.72 29.04 -5.34
N TRP A 13 3.49 30.13 -6.05
CA TRP A 13 3.85 31.47 -5.57
C TRP A 13 2.83 31.95 -4.56
N ARG A 14 3.25 32.11 -3.31
CA ARG A 14 2.43 32.67 -2.23
C ARG A 14 2.34 34.18 -2.26
N ASN A 15 3.41 34.79 -2.70
CA ASN A 15 3.58 36.22 -2.98
C ASN A 15 4.81 36.37 -3.89
N PRO A 16 5.14 37.60 -4.38
CA PRO A 16 6.28 37.81 -5.29
C PRO A 16 7.65 37.38 -4.74
N ASN A 17 7.79 37.22 -3.42
CA ASN A 17 9.04 36.86 -2.76
C ASN A 17 9.07 35.46 -2.16
N GLU A 18 7.97 34.69 -2.20
CA GLU A 18 7.88 33.39 -1.54
C GLU A 18 7.35 32.33 -2.47
N LEU A 19 8.19 31.37 -2.81
CA LEU A 19 7.84 30.16 -3.55
C LEU A 19 7.63 29.00 -2.57
N GLN A 20 6.56 28.25 -2.76
CA GLN A 20 6.26 27.02 -2.06
C GLN A 20 6.32 25.84 -3.04
N LEU A 21 6.98 24.74 -2.66
CA LEU A 21 7.00 23.49 -3.40
C LEU A 21 6.08 22.47 -2.71
N GLY A 22 4.95 22.14 -3.34
CA GLY A 22 3.89 21.26 -2.83
C GLY A 22 2.81 22.00 -2.05
N GLU A 23 1.64 21.38 -1.92
CA GLU A 23 0.44 21.93 -1.25
C GLU A 23 0.25 21.44 0.18
N SER A 24 0.98 20.40 0.61
CA SER A 24 0.81 19.74 1.91
C SER A 24 1.44 20.50 3.07
N THR A 25 1.18 20.03 4.29
CA THR A 25 1.82 20.54 5.53
C THR A 25 3.34 20.44 5.51
N ASN A 26 3.89 19.52 4.71
CA ASN A 26 5.35 19.33 4.52
C ASN A 26 5.89 20.08 3.30
N ALA A 27 5.20 21.12 2.83
CA ALA A 27 5.64 21.95 1.71
C ALA A 27 6.92 22.73 2.08
N ILE A 28 7.84 22.80 1.12
CA ILE A 28 9.07 23.56 1.28
C ILE A 28 8.80 25.01 0.87
N ARG A 29 9.18 25.97 1.73
CA ARG A 29 9.03 27.39 1.45
C ARG A 29 10.40 28.02 1.27
N ILE A 30 10.52 28.80 0.21
CA ILE A 30 11.75 29.48 -0.18
C ILE A 30 11.43 30.95 -0.37
N THR A 31 12.16 31.81 0.32
CA THR A 31 11.99 33.26 0.27
C THR A 31 13.20 33.92 -0.38
N GLY A 32 12.97 35.03 -1.06
CA GLY A 32 14.06 35.87 -1.62
C GLY A 32 14.83 35.24 -2.77
N LEU A 33 14.16 34.42 -3.59
CA LEU A 33 14.79 33.80 -4.78
C LEU A 33 15.28 34.88 -5.76
N SER A 34 16.53 34.73 -6.18
CA SER A 34 17.05 35.51 -7.32
C SER A 34 16.47 35.00 -8.65
N PRO A 35 16.43 35.81 -9.71
CA PRO A 35 15.98 35.35 -11.02
C PRO A 35 16.78 34.17 -11.59
N GLY A 36 18.06 34.02 -11.20
CA GLY A 36 18.88 32.85 -11.53
C GLY A 36 18.44 31.60 -10.82
N GLN A 37 18.14 31.72 -9.53
CA GLN A 37 17.62 30.58 -8.73
C GLN A 37 16.23 30.12 -9.19
N GLU A 38 15.35 31.02 -9.60
CA GLU A 38 14.07 30.67 -10.21
C GLU A 38 14.24 29.87 -11.52
N ARG A 39 15.18 30.28 -12.37
CA ARG A 39 15.50 29.56 -13.61
C ARG A 39 16.08 28.18 -13.29
N LEU A 40 16.95 28.08 -12.30
CA LEU A 40 17.52 26.82 -11.87
C LEU A 40 16.44 25.85 -11.36
N ILE A 41 15.49 26.31 -10.53
CA ILE A 41 14.34 25.49 -10.07
C ILE A 41 13.53 24.97 -11.27
N LYS A 42 13.24 25.82 -12.27
CA LYS A 42 12.52 25.38 -13.48
C LYS A 42 13.28 24.30 -14.27
N LEU A 43 14.62 24.38 -14.31
CA LEU A 43 15.44 23.33 -14.93
C LEU A 43 15.46 22.05 -14.12
N LEU A 44 15.48 22.15 -12.80
CA LEU A 44 15.43 20.98 -11.91
C LEU A 44 14.10 20.22 -12.01
N TYR A 45 12.98 20.85 -12.38
CA TYR A 45 11.75 20.11 -12.72
C TYR A 45 11.90 19.27 -13.99
N ARG A 46 12.76 19.66 -14.91
CA ARG A 46 13.06 18.90 -16.14
C ARG A 46 14.12 17.83 -15.91
N GLY A 47 14.92 18.00 -14.86
CA GLY A 47 16.07 17.16 -14.52
C GLY A 47 17.39 17.75 -15.02
N VAL A 48 18.36 17.78 -14.14
CA VAL A 48 19.75 18.22 -14.39
C VAL A 48 20.68 17.10 -13.96
N ALA A 49 21.60 16.69 -14.82
CA ALA A 49 22.62 15.73 -14.42
C ALA A 49 23.49 16.31 -13.29
N ASP A 50 23.69 15.54 -12.25
CA ASP A 50 24.44 15.97 -11.06
C ASP A 50 25.84 16.51 -11.41
N SER A 51 26.52 15.85 -12.36
CA SER A 51 27.84 16.28 -12.86
C SER A 51 27.84 17.65 -13.54
N TYR A 52 26.72 18.10 -14.05
CA TYR A 52 26.55 19.39 -14.73
C TYR A 52 25.84 20.46 -13.90
N PHE A 53 25.47 20.14 -12.67
CA PHE A 53 24.66 21.03 -11.84
C PHE A 53 25.32 22.42 -11.65
N LYS A 54 26.63 22.46 -11.35
CA LYS A 54 27.36 23.73 -11.15
C LYS A 54 27.41 24.56 -12.42
N GLU A 55 27.74 23.96 -13.56
CA GLU A 55 27.79 24.62 -14.86
C GLU A 55 26.44 25.20 -15.26
N VAL A 56 25.37 24.44 -15.04
CA VAL A 56 23.99 24.90 -15.29
C VAL A 56 23.62 26.04 -14.36
N ALA A 57 23.97 25.99 -13.09
CA ALA A 57 23.69 27.06 -12.12
C ALA A 57 24.42 28.37 -12.49
N GLU A 58 25.69 28.29 -12.91
CA GLU A 58 26.47 29.40 -13.39
C GLU A 58 25.85 30.01 -14.66
N THR A 59 25.47 29.15 -15.63
CA THR A 59 24.85 29.58 -16.89
C THR A 59 23.56 30.37 -16.68
N VAL A 60 22.74 29.99 -15.68
CA VAL A 60 21.50 30.71 -15.37
C VAL A 60 21.70 31.87 -14.38
N GLY A 61 22.90 32.07 -13.87
CA GLY A 61 23.24 33.10 -12.90
C GLY A 61 22.61 32.89 -11.53
N ALA A 62 22.55 31.64 -11.08
CA ALA A 62 22.02 31.30 -9.77
C ALA A 62 23.10 31.53 -8.71
N ASN A 63 22.83 32.36 -7.70
CA ASN A 63 23.72 32.57 -6.55
C ASN A 63 23.49 31.40 -5.57
N GLU A 64 24.55 31.01 -4.84
CA GLU A 64 24.50 30.00 -3.77
C GLU A 64 23.71 28.72 -4.18
N PRO A 65 24.02 28.10 -5.35
CA PRO A 65 23.22 27.00 -5.86
C PRO A 65 23.23 25.76 -4.94
N GLU A 66 24.32 25.52 -4.22
CA GLU A 66 24.43 24.41 -3.26
C GLU A 66 23.55 24.63 -2.02
N GLN A 67 23.43 25.88 -1.54
CA GLN A 67 22.51 26.20 -0.47
C GLN A 67 21.05 26.01 -0.88
N LEU A 68 20.70 26.46 -2.10
CA LEU A 68 19.37 26.22 -2.67
C LEU A 68 19.11 24.73 -2.81
N LEU A 69 20.07 23.96 -3.34
CA LEU A 69 19.93 22.50 -3.51
C LEU A 69 19.67 21.81 -2.18
N LYS A 70 20.42 22.16 -1.14
CA LYS A 70 20.22 21.65 0.23
C LYS A 70 18.83 21.99 0.78
N GLN A 71 18.33 23.18 0.51
CA GLN A 71 17.01 23.62 0.95
C GLN A 71 15.88 22.84 0.28
N ILE A 72 16.04 22.50 -1.01
CA ILE A 72 15.04 21.75 -1.78
C ILE A 72 15.28 20.22 -1.80
N GLU A 73 16.31 19.73 -1.14
CA GLU A 73 16.66 18.29 -1.09
C GLU A 73 15.46 17.40 -0.78
N PRO A 74 14.58 17.73 0.21
CA PRO A 74 13.40 16.93 0.49
C PRO A 74 12.35 16.91 -0.64
N ALA A 75 12.48 17.81 -1.63
CA ALA A 75 11.64 17.82 -2.82
C ALA A 75 12.24 17.08 -4.01
N LEU A 76 13.49 16.64 -3.94
CA LEU A 76 14.14 15.92 -5.04
C LEU A 76 13.67 14.45 -5.05
N LEU A 77 13.53 13.89 -6.25
CA LEU A 77 13.28 12.46 -6.40
C LEU A 77 14.48 11.64 -5.90
N LYS A 78 14.23 10.62 -5.10
CA LYS A 78 15.25 9.68 -4.60
C LYS A 78 15.86 8.84 -5.72
N ARG A 79 15.03 8.46 -6.71
CA ARG A 79 15.42 7.71 -7.91
C ARG A 79 14.78 8.38 -9.12
N ALA A 80 15.55 9.12 -9.87
CA ALA A 80 15.13 9.71 -11.13
C ALA A 80 15.71 8.91 -12.30
N SER A 81 14.89 8.72 -13.35
CA SER A 81 15.29 8.19 -14.67
C SER A 81 15.77 6.73 -14.74
N GLU A 82 15.09 5.80 -14.10
CA GLU A 82 15.19 4.40 -14.54
C GLU A 82 14.22 4.18 -15.71
N PRO A 83 14.66 3.56 -16.83
CA PRO A 83 13.75 3.19 -17.92
C PRO A 83 12.68 2.26 -17.40
N THR A 84 11.41 2.58 -17.65
CA THR A 84 10.29 1.69 -17.32
C THR A 84 9.93 0.83 -18.51
N SER A 85 9.54 -0.43 -18.26
CA SER A 85 9.00 -1.33 -19.27
C SER A 85 7.53 -1.08 -19.58
N LEU A 86 6.93 -0.04 -18.98
CA LEU A 86 5.53 0.30 -19.15
C LEU A 86 5.29 0.96 -20.49
N ASN A 87 4.25 0.53 -21.21
CA ASN A 87 3.84 1.17 -22.46
C ASN A 87 3.06 2.46 -22.19
N ALA A 88 2.91 3.30 -23.23
CA ALA A 88 2.26 4.60 -23.12
C ALA A 88 0.78 4.49 -22.69
N GLN A 89 0.05 3.51 -23.20
CA GLN A 89 -1.36 3.28 -22.85
C GLN A 89 -1.51 2.95 -21.37
N PHE A 90 -0.68 2.06 -20.82
CA PHE A 90 -0.69 1.74 -19.39
C PHE A 90 -0.41 2.97 -18.53
N ILE A 91 0.53 3.84 -18.94
CA ILE A 91 0.84 5.08 -18.23
C ILE A 91 -0.36 6.03 -18.22
N GLU A 92 -1.08 6.12 -19.33
CA GLU A 92 -2.27 6.97 -19.46
C GLU A 92 -3.41 6.44 -18.57
N ASP A 93 -3.71 5.14 -18.65
CA ASP A 93 -4.78 4.50 -17.90
C ASP A 93 -4.55 4.54 -16.38
N HIS A 94 -3.27 4.51 -15.94
CA HIS A 94 -2.88 4.53 -14.53
C HIS A 94 -2.27 5.86 -14.08
N PHE A 95 -2.56 6.96 -14.76
CA PHE A 95 -1.91 8.25 -14.48
C PHE A 95 -2.12 8.73 -13.03
N ALA A 96 -3.32 8.56 -12.47
CA ALA A 96 -3.62 8.93 -11.09
C ALA A 96 -2.80 8.11 -10.07
N GLU A 97 -2.64 6.81 -10.32
CA GLU A 97 -1.83 5.91 -9.50
C GLU A 97 -0.34 6.27 -9.57
N ILE A 98 0.15 6.60 -10.77
CA ILE A 98 1.53 7.08 -10.98
C ILE A 98 1.77 8.35 -10.17
N CYS A 99 0.88 9.35 -10.26
CA CYS A 99 0.99 10.59 -9.50
C CYS A 99 0.96 10.33 -7.98
N ARG A 100 0.06 9.47 -7.51
CA ARG A 100 -0.05 9.10 -6.10
C ARG A 100 1.21 8.40 -5.61
N ALA A 101 1.68 7.39 -6.32
CA ALA A 101 2.89 6.65 -5.99
C ALA A 101 4.13 7.58 -5.94
N GLN A 102 4.26 8.48 -6.92
CA GLN A 102 5.33 9.47 -6.95
C GLN A 102 5.29 10.43 -5.76
N ALA A 103 4.10 10.90 -5.38
CA ALA A 103 3.92 11.77 -4.21
C ALA A 103 4.25 11.03 -2.90
N THR A 104 3.84 9.76 -2.80
CA THR A 104 4.01 8.95 -1.58
C THR A 104 5.48 8.56 -1.35
N HIS A 105 6.17 8.09 -2.40
CA HIS A 105 7.51 7.50 -2.26
C HIS A 105 8.65 8.45 -2.62
N ASN A 106 8.33 9.64 -3.14
CA ASN A 106 9.32 10.58 -3.65
C ASN A 106 10.27 9.94 -4.69
N THR A 107 9.72 9.07 -5.54
CA THR A 107 10.38 8.30 -6.59
C THR A 107 9.55 8.42 -7.86
N GLU A 108 10.12 8.18 -9.05
CA GLU A 108 9.35 8.15 -10.30
C GLU A 108 8.17 7.18 -10.19
N GLY A 109 6.93 7.68 -10.30
CA GLY A 109 5.73 6.88 -10.09
C GLY A 109 5.61 5.70 -11.05
N ALA A 110 6.07 5.87 -12.29
CA ALA A 110 6.11 4.78 -13.26
C ALA A 110 7.05 3.62 -12.84
N VAL A 111 8.15 3.94 -12.15
CA VAL A 111 9.07 2.92 -11.59
C VAL A 111 8.37 2.14 -10.47
N VAL A 112 7.58 2.82 -9.64
CA VAL A 112 6.80 2.16 -8.58
C VAL A 112 5.80 1.17 -9.19
N LEU A 113 5.01 1.60 -10.18
CA LEU A 113 4.04 0.73 -10.82
C LEU A 113 4.71 -0.44 -11.59
N ALA A 114 5.84 -0.18 -12.26
CA ALA A 114 6.62 -1.24 -12.88
C ALA A 114 7.11 -2.30 -11.87
N SER A 115 7.42 -1.88 -10.64
CA SER A 115 7.74 -2.80 -9.54
C SER A 115 6.52 -3.58 -9.07
N ARG A 116 5.37 -2.92 -8.89
CA ARG A 116 4.10 -3.57 -8.50
C ARG A 116 3.61 -4.60 -9.52
N LYS A 117 3.93 -4.43 -10.81
CA LYS A 117 3.65 -5.43 -11.86
C LYS A 117 4.36 -6.78 -11.64
N ARG A 118 5.37 -6.84 -10.79
CA ARG A 118 6.03 -8.10 -10.39
C ARG A 118 5.43 -8.70 -9.13
N GLY A 119 4.62 -7.92 -8.40
CA GLY A 119 4.02 -8.34 -7.14
C GLY A 119 2.89 -9.35 -7.33
N THR A 120 2.76 -10.23 -6.35
CA THR A 120 1.72 -11.26 -6.27
C THR A 120 0.95 -11.12 -4.98
N VAL A 121 -0.37 -10.97 -5.06
CA VAL A 121 -1.28 -10.91 -3.91
C VAL A 121 -2.24 -12.09 -3.93
N PHE A 122 -2.33 -12.81 -2.82
CA PHE A 122 -3.36 -13.80 -2.63
C PHE A 122 -4.61 -13.15 -2.03
N ILE A 123 -5.79 -13.51 -2.54
CA ILE A 123 -7.09 -13.12 -2.01
C ILE A 123 -7.88 -14.39 -1.70
N GLU A 124 -8.30 -14.55 -0.45
CA GLU A 124 -9.24 -15.59 -0.08
C GLU A 124 -10.61 -15.33 -0.71
N ASN A 125 -11.20 -16.36 -1.32
CA ASN A 125 -12.49 -16.21 -2.00
C ASN A 125 -13.61 -15.90 -0.99
N CYS A 126 -14.34 -14.82 -1.23
CA CYS A 126 -15.54 -14.44 -0.51
C CYS A 126 -16.46 -13.61 -1.41
N HIS A 127 -17.17 -14.27 -2.30
CA HIS A 127 -18.21 -13.68 -3.16
C HIS A 127 -17.82 -12.30 -3.77
N GLY A 128 -18.70 -11.31 -3.70
CA GLY A 128 -18.50 -10.00 -4.32
C GLY A 128 -17.31 -9.18 -3.79
N VAL A 129 -16.89 -9.42 -2.56
CA VAL A 129 -15.72 -8.73 -1.95
C VAL A 129 -14.44 -9.09 -2.69
N THR A 130 -14.25 -10.35 -3.05
CA THR A 130 -13.09 -10.81 -3.83
C THR A 130 -12.96 -9.99 -5.12
N LYS A 131 -14.07 -9.78 -5.84
CA LYS A 131 -14.10 -8.95 -7.05
C LYS A 131 -13.67 -7.51 -6.76
N THR A 132 -14.19 -6.90 -5.70
CA THR A 132 -13.88 -5.52 -5.33
C THR A 132 -12.39 -5.35 -5.00
N VAL A 133 -11.81 -6.27 -4.21
CA VAL A 133 -10.38 -6.26 -3.86
C VAL A 133 -9.52 -6.52 -5.11
N ALA A 134 -9.87 -7.50 -5.94
CA ALA A 134 -9.14 -7.82 -7.15
C ALA A 134 -9.10 -6.64 -8.13
N THR A 135 -10.24 -5.96 -8.34
CA THR A 135 -10.32 -4.76 -9.18
C THR A 135 -9.44 -3.63 -8.62
N ALA A 136 -9.49 -3.38 -7.31
CA ALA A 136 -8.68 -2.34 -6.69
C ALA A 136 -7.17 -2.61 -6.85
N LEU A 137 -6.72 -3.84 -6.64
CA LEU A 137 -5.32 -4.24 -6.79
C LEU A 137 -4.86 -4.16 -8.25
N SER A 138 -5.66 -4.70 -9.18
CA SER A 138 -5.37 -4.65 -10.62
C SER A 138 -5.22 -3.22 -11.11
N ASN A 139 -6.17 -2.33 -10.78
CA ASN A 139 -6.12 -0.92 -11.16
C ASN A 139 -4.97 -0.16 -10.49
N SER A 140 -4.42 -0.67 -9.39
CA SER A 140 -3.25 -0.09 -8.72
C SER A 140 -1.91 -0.66 -9.21
N GLY A 141 -1.93 -1.48 -10.27
CA GLY A 141 -0.75 -1.96 -10.97
C GLY A 141 -0.18 -3.29 -10.47
N VAL A 142 -0.90 -4.04 -9.61
CA VAL A 142 -0.47 -5.38 -9.17
C VAL A 142 -0.45 -6.34 -10.35
N GLY A 143 0.64 -7.10 -10.50
CA GLY A 143 0.85 -7.95 -11.67
C GLY A 143 0.18 -9.31 -11.61
N THR A 144 0.00 -9.90 -10.43
CA THR A 144 -0.59 -11.23 -10.26
C THR A 144 -1.52 -11.29 -9.07
N ILE A 145 -2.70 -11.82 -9.26
CA ILE A 145 -3.67 -12.14 -8.20
C ILE A 145 -3.84 -13.65 -8.13
N ALA A 146 -3.51 -14.23 -6.98
CA ALA A 146 -3.71 -15.64 -6.70
C ALA A 146 -5.01 -15.86 -5.93
N LEU A 147 -5.78 -16.89 -6.28
CA LEU A 147 -7.09 -17.22 -5.73
C LEU A 147 -7.21 -18.72 -5.47
N GLU A 148 -8.11 -19.14 -4.59
CA GLU A 148 -8.45 -20.57 -4.45
C GLU A 148 -9.24 -21.06 -5.67
N THR A 149 -10.26 -20.30 -6.10
CA THR A 149 -11.09 -20.59 -7.27
C THR A 149 -11.37 -19.31 -8.07
N PHE A 150 -11.89 -19.44 -9.29
CA PHE A 150 -12.32 -18.28 -10.10
C PHE A 150 -13.83 -18.05 -10.08
N GLU A 151 -14.57 -18.78 -9.25
CA GLU A 151 -16.03 -18.69 -9.21
C GLU A 151 -16.55 -17.29 -8.81
N ASP A 152 -15.78 -16.56 -8.01
CA ASP A 152 -16.12 -15.20 -7.58
C ASP A 152 -15.71 -14.12 -8.60
N LEU A 153 -15.06 -14.48 -9.69
CA LEU A 153 -14.58 -13.55 -10.73
C LEU A 153 -15.13 -13.86 -12.15
N PRO A 154 -16.39 -14.30 -12.31
CA PRO A 154 -16.90 -14.54 -13.65
C PRO A 154 -16.90 -13.22 -14.42
N ASP A 155 -16.41 -13.24 -15.65
CA ASP A 155 -16.43 -12.13 -16.61
C ASP A 155 -15.72 -10.84 -16.12
N LEU A 156 -14.79 -10.92 -15.16
CA LEU A 156 -14.03 -9.78 -14.70
C LEU A 156 -12.79 -9.58 -15.57
N GLU A 157 -12.79 -8.50 -16.34
CA GLU A 157 -11.59 -8.04 -17.03
C GLU A 157 -10.66 -7.32 -16.03
N LEU A 158 -9.51 -7.94 -15.77
CA LEU A 158 -8.44 -7.38 -14.92
C LEU A 158 -7.21 -7.12 -15.78
N ASP A 159 -6.53 -6.00 -15.54
CA ASP A 159 -5.25 -5.68 -16.18
C ASP A 159 -4.06 -6.35 -15.46
N CYS A 160 -4.29 -7.55 -14.93
CA CYS A 160 -3.29 -8.37 -14.25
C CYS A 160 -3.52 -9.86 -14.53
N ARG A 161 -2.50 -10.66 -14.28
CA ARG A 161 -2.61 -12.12 -14.35
C ARG A 161 -3.40 -12.65 -13.16
N THR A 162 -4.33 -13.58 -13.41
CA THR A 162 -4.97 -14.38 -12.35
C THR A 162 -4.46 -15.80 -12.39
N ILE A 163 -4.28 -16.44 -11.23
CA ILE A 163 -3.78 -17.81 -11.10
C ILE A 163 -4.48 -18.50 -9.93
N LYS A 164 -4.79 -19.80 -10.06
CA LYS A 164 -5.26 -20.58 -8.92
C LYS A 164 -4.09 -20.95 -8.01
N LEU A 165 -4.30 -20.87 -6.72
CA LEU A 165 -3.29 -21.24 -5.73
C LEU A 165 -2.83 -22.69 -5.91
N SER A 166 -3.74 -23.60 -6.32
CA SER A 166 -3.46 -25.01 -6.62
C SER A 166 -2.56 -25.22 -7.85
N GLU A 167 -2.40 -24.22 -8.71
CA GLU A 167 -1.53 -24.24 -9.89
C GLU A 167 -0.13 -23.71 -9.57
N MET A 168 0.08 -23.15 -8.38
CA MET A 168 1.37 -22.62 -7.94
C MET A 168 2.20 -23.69 -7.27
N THR A 169 3.51 -23.66 -7.50
CA THR A 169 4.48 -24.45 -6.73
C THR A 169 4.64 -23.88 -5.33
N ASP A 170 5.14 -24.70 -4.37
CA ASP A 170 5.42 -24.21 -3.01
C ASP A 170 6.35 -22.98 -3.00
N THR A 171 7.37 -22.99 -3.83
CA THR A 171 8.28 -21.83 -3.97
C THR A 171 7.56 -20.56 -4.44
N GLN A 172 6.61 -20.68 -5.36
CA GLN A 172 5.82 -19.55 -5.82
C GLN A 172 4.85 -19.06 -4.74
N ILE A 173 4.29 -19.98 -3.95
CA ILE A 173 3.43 -19.62 -2.81
C ILE A 173 4.23 -18.88 -1.72
N ASP A 174 5.47 -19.29 -1.46
CA ASP A 174 6.37 -18.63 -0.51
C ASP A 174 6.82 -17.24 -0.98
N GLN A 175 6.71 -16.95 -2.29
CA GLN A 175 7.01 -15.67 -2.91
C GLN A 175 5.80 -14.73 -3.05
N ILE A 176 4.64 -15.10 -2.50
CA ILE A 176 3.50 -14.21 -2.43
C ILE A 176 3.85 -13.04 -1.50
N ASP A 177 3.71 -11.80 -2.00
CA ASP A 177 4.06 -10.59 -1.26
C ASP A 177 3.06 -10.29 -0.15
N PHE A 178 1.79 -10.63 -0.35
CA PHE A 178 0.73 -10.37 0.62
C PHE A 178 -0.46 -11.31 0.48
N ALA A 179 -1.11 -11.66 1.60
CA ALA A 179 -2.34 -12.43 1.59
C ALA A 179 -3.49 -11.67 2.28
N ILE A 180 -4.66 -11.64 1.64
CA ILE A 180 -5.88 -11.02 2.15
C ILE A 180 -6.88 -12.13 2.45
N LEU A 181 -7.15 -12.32 3.74
CA LEU A 181 -8.12 -13.30 4.23
C LEU A 181 -9.48 -12.61 4.39
N ILE A 182 -10.53 -13.19 3.85
CA ILE A 182 -11.85 -12.57 3.86
C ILE A 182 -12.86 -13.57 4.42
N SER A 183 -13.64 -13.14 5.40
CA SER A 183 -14.65 -14.00 6.00
C SER A 183 -15.87 -13.22 6.50
N ASN A 184 -16.99 -13.91 6.58
CA ASN A 184 -18.16 -13.48 7.33
C ASN A 184 -18.09 -14.09 8.73
N ASN A 185 -18.31 -13.27 9.76
CA ASN A 185 -18.37 -13.59 11.18
C ASN A 185 -17.07 -14.03 11.86
N ALA A 186 -16.28 -14.94 11.28
CA ALA A 186 -15.03 -15.41 11.89
C ALA A 186 -14.03 -15.91 10.84
N VAL A 187 -12.72 -15.75 11.11
CA VAL A 187 -11.65 -16.26 10.25
C VAL A 187 -11.33 -17.72 10.61
N SER A 188 -11.24 -18.57 9.59
CA SER A 188 -10.84 -19.96 9.79
C SER A 188 -9.39 -20.06 10.31
N PRO A 189 -9.12 -20.84 11.37
CA PRO A 189 -7.75 -21.09 11.82
C PRO A 189 -6.83 -21.66 10.72
N ARG A 190 -7.36 -22.43 9.78
CA ARG A 190 -6.59 -22.99 8.66
C ARG A 190 -6.13 -21.92 7.69
N SER A 191 -6.98 -20.91 7.45
CA SER A 191 -6.66 -19.81 6.52
C SER A 191 -5.44 -19.02 7.00
N TYR A 192 -5.42 -18.55 8.25
CA TYR A 192 -4.30 -17.73 8.72
C TYR A 192 -3.05 -18.55 9.08
N ALA A 193 -3.20 -19.81 9.55
CA ALA A 193 -2.06 -20.66 9.89
C ALA A 193 -1.16 -20.94 8.67
N ARG A 194 -1.76 -21.08 7.48
CA ARG A 194 -1.02 -21.25 6.20
C ARG A 194 -0.01 -20.12 5.99
N TRP A 195 -0.46 -18.88 6.10
CA TRP A 195 0.36 -17.70 5.78
C TRP A 195 1.35 -17.36 6.90
N LEU A 196 0.93 -17.56 8.15
CA LEU A 196 1.82 -17.42 9.30
C LEU A 196 2.99 -18.41 9.20
N GLY A 197 2.72 -19.69 8.89
CA GLY A 197 3.75 -20.73 8.75
C GLY A 197 4.69 -20.53 7.56
N ARG A 198 4.25 -19.82 6.52
CA ARG A 198 5.06 -19.45 5.34
C ARG A 198 5.75 -18.10 5.48
N ASN A 199 5.56 -17.42 6.61
CA ASN A 199 6.08 -16.06 6.84
C ASN A 199 5.63 -15.03 5.78
N VAL A 200 4.44 -15.24 5.16
CA VAL A 200 3.84 -14.30 4.22
C VAL A 200 3.07 -13.25 5.00
N PRO A 201 3.35 -11.94 4.79
CA PRO A 201 2.56 -10.87 5.38
C PRO A 201 1.09 -10.99 4.98
N HIS A 202 0.19 -10.84 5.94
CA HIS A 202 -1.23 -10.99 5.68
C HIS A 202 -2.10 -10.13 6.59
N LEU A 203 -3.35 -9.95 6.21
CA LEU A 203 -4.40 -9.37 7.04
C LEU A 203 -5.71 -10.16 6.91
N SER A 204 -6.62 -9.94 7.84
CA SER A 204 -7.98 -10.46 7.76
C SER A 204 -9.01 -9.35 7.67
N ILE A 205 -10.01 -9.56 6.84
CA ILE A 205 -11.25 -8.80 6.76
C ILE A 205 -12.36 -9.68 7.33
N VAL A 206 -13.08 -9.18 8.32
CA VAL A 206 -14.23 -9.86 8.90
C VAL A 206 -15.44 -8.97 8.81
N PHE A 207 -16.48 -9.44 8.15
CA PHE A 207 -17.79 -8.81 8.10
C PHE A 207 -18.70 -9.46 9.14
N ASP A 208 -19.43 -8.65 9.87
CA ASP A 208 -20.43 -9.08 10.85
C ASP A 208 -21.64 -8.13 10.86
N SER A 209 -22.62 -8.44 11.68
CA SER A 209 -23.89 -7.69 11.75
C SER A 209 -23.75 -6.18 12.09
N GLU A 210 -22.60 -5.77 12.61
CA GLU A 210 -22.33 -4.38 12.96
C GLU A 210 -21.53 -3.64 11.90
N GLY A 211 -20.78 -4.38 11.04
CA GLY A 211 -19.97 -3.79 9.97
C GLY A 211 -18.79 -4.61 9.53
N ALA A 212 -17.66 -3.96 9.27
CA ALA A 212 -16.43 -4.60 8.79
C ALA A 212 -15.24 -4.30 9.70
N SER A 213 -14.46 -5.32 10.01
CA SER A 213 -13.17 -5.21 10.73
C SER A 213 -12.04 -5.62 9.79
N ILE A 214 -11.00 -4.79 9.71
CA ILE A 214 -9.75 -5.10 9.02
C ILE A 214 -8.65 -5.21 10.07
N SER A 215 -8.00 -6.37 10.17
CA SER A 215 -6.93 -6.58 11.16
C SER A 215 -5.71 -5.70 10.88
N PRO A 216 -4.80 -5.51 11.86
CA PRO A 216 -3.45 -5.09 11.57
C PRO A 216 -2.81 -6.00 10.51
N THR A 217 -1.79 -5.49 9.79
CA THR A 217 -0.94 -6.37 8.98
C THR A 217 -0.17 -7.30 9.91
N ILE A 218 -0.28 -8.60 9.68
CA ILE A 218 0.36 -9.63 10.47
C ILE A 218 1.66 -10.05 9.77
N ARG A 219 2.79 -9.87 10.45
CA ARG A 219 4.08 -10.41 10.05
C ARG A 219 4.57 -11.34 11.15
N SER A 220 5.04 -12.53 10.78
CA SER A 220 5.47 -13.55 11.74
C SER A 220 6.47 -12.98 12.75
N ALA A 221 6.28 -13.27 14.01
CA ALA A 221 7.08 -12.84 15.16
C ALA A 221 7.14 -11.31 15.43
N LYS A 222 6.76 -10.47 14.47
CA LYS A 222 6.83 -8.98 14.61
C LYS A 222 5.56 -8.38 15.20
N ASN A 223 4.41 -9.00 14.92
CA ASN A 223 3.09 -8.50 15.32
C ASN A 223 2.26 -9.58 16.01
N PRO A 224 1.27 -9.20 16.84
CA PRO A 224 0.25 -10.13 17.31
C PRO A 224 -0.46 -10.78 16.12
N CYS A 225 -0.55 -12.10 16.12
CA CYS A 225 -1.26 -12.86 15.09
C CYS A 225 -2.74 -13.07 15.45
N LEU A 226 -3.51 -13.65 14.53
CA LEU A 226 -4.92 -13.98 14.77
C LEU A 226 -5.12 -14.91 15.96
N ASN A 227 -4.18 -15.83 16.24
CA ASN A 227 -4.27 -16.67 17.42
C ASN A 227 -4.10 -15.84 18.72
N CYS A 228 -3.22 -14.84 18.75
CA CYS A 228 -3.14 -13.91 19.87
C CYS A 228 -4.48 -13.21 20.13
N PHE A 229 -5.15 -12.77 19.06
CA PHE A 229 -6.49 -12.17 19.16
C PHE A 229 -7.50 -13.15 19.77
N HIS A 230 -7.57 -14.40 19.29
CA HIS A 230 -8.49 -15.40 19.81
C HIS A 230 -8.18 -15.79 21.26
N GLU A 231 -6.92 -15.95 21.64
CA GLU A 231 -6.50 -16.26 23.01
C GLU A 231 -6.85 -15.10 23.97
N ASN A 232 -6.63 -13.85 23.56
CA ASN A 232 -7.03 -12.68 24.34
C ASN A 232 -8.55 -12.59 24.52
N LYS A 233 -9.32 -12.92 23.47
CA LYS A 233 -10.78 -13.01 23.56
C LYS A 233 -11.20 -14.12 24.52
N THR A 234 -10.58 -15.30 24.46
CA THR A 234 -10.84 -16.43 25.35
C THR A 234 -10.52 -16.09 26.81
N SER A 235 -9.47 -15.31 27.05
CA SER A 235 -9.12 -14.84 28.40
C SER A 235 -10.17 -13.90 28.99
N THR A 236 -10.89 -13.15 28.14
CA THR A 236 -11.98 -12.25 28.55
C THR A 236 -13.32 -12.99 28.64
N ASP A 237 -13.58 -13.90 27.70
CA ASP A 237 -14.80 -14.72 27.64
C ASP A 237 -14.41 -16.16 27.33
N SER A 238 -14.47 -17.04 28.34
CA SER A 238 -14.13 -18.46 28.23
C SER A 238 -15.02 -19.22 27.23
N SER A 239 -16.18 -18.69 26.88
CA SER A 239 -17.08 -19.26 25.87
C SER A 239 -16.69 -18.91 24.44
N TRP A 240 -15.74 -17.99 24.24
CA TRP A 240 -15.33 -17.51 22.93
C TRP A 240 -14.98 -18.63 21.92
N PRO A 241 -14.24 -19.71 22.27
CA PRO A 241 -13.95 -20.79 21.32
C PRO A 241 -15.22 -21.46 20.78
N ALA A 242 -16.23 -21.69 21.64
CA ALA A 242 -17.51 -22.25 21.23
C ALA A 242 -18.31 -21.27 20.36
N VAL A 243 -18.30 -19.98 20.68
CA VAL A 243 -18.93 -18.92 19.87
C VAL A 243 -18.25 -18.83 18.51
N ALA A 244 -16.93 -18.71 18.47
CA ALA A 244 -16.18 -18.59 17.23
C ALA A 244 -16.37 -19.79 16.29
N SER A 245 -16.41 -21.03 16.85
CA SER A 245 -16.66 -22.22 16.04
C SER A 245 -18.07 -22.24 15.42
N GLN A 246 -19.09 -21.75 16.11
CA GLN A 246 -20.44 -21.63 15.56
C GLN A 246 -20.53 -20.54 14.49
N LEU A 247 -19.85 -19.41 14.70
CA LEU A 247 -19.76 -18.31 13.73
C LEU A 247 -19.12 -18.73 12.41
N LEU A 248 -18.14 -19.64 12.43
CA LEU A 248 -17.53 -20.22 11.22
C LEU A 248 -18.53 -21.00 10.34
N PHE A 249 -19.57 -21.56 10.91
CA PHE A 249 -20.61 -22.30 10.19
C PHE A 249 -21.86 -21.47 9.90
N SER A 250 -21.87 -20.19 10.28
CA SER A 250 -22.97 -19.30 9.99
C SER A 250 -23.12 -19.08 8.48
N GLN A 251 -24.37 -19.16 7.99
CA GLN A 251 -24.71 -18.89 6.60
C GLN A 251 -25.07 -17.40 6.36
N GLN A 252 -25.04 -16.59 7.41
CA GLN A 252 -25.33 -15.16 7.30
C GLN A 252 -24.16 -14.42 6.65
N ARG A 253 -24.50 -13.50 5.76
CA ARG A 253 -23.54 -12.69 4.99
C ARG A 253 -23.76 -11.22 5.29
N PHE A 254 -22.66 -10.52 5.54
CA PHE A 254 -22.64 -9.10 5.90
C PHE A 254 -21.69 -8.30 5.01
N ASP A 255 -21.21 -8.91 3.92
CA ASP A 255 -20.29 -8.35 2.92
C ASP A 255 -21.07 -7.49 1.90
N ASP A 256 -21.86 -6.53 2.40
CA ASP A 256 -22.58 -5.58 1.55
C ASP A 256 -21.61 -4.67 0.75
N VAL A 257 -22.16 -3.95 -0.23
CA VAL A 257 -21.38 -3.16 -1.17
C VAL A 257 -20.52 -2.10 -0.48
N SER A 258 -21.07 -1.36 0.48
CA SER A 258 -20.38 -0.26 1.15
C SER A 258 -19.25 -0.76 2.03
N ALA A 259 -19.52 -1.80 2.83
CA ALA A 259 -18.51 -2.45 3.67
C ALA A 259 -17.39 -3.08 2.82
N SER A 260 -17.75 -3.68 1.67
CA SER A 260 -16.79 -4.27 0.73
C SER A 260 -15.85 -3.23 0.13
N TYR A 261 -16.34 -2.07 -0.30
CA TYR A 261 -15.48 -0.99 -0.81
C TYR A 261 -14.54 -0.41 0.26
N PHE A 262 -15.05 -0.22 1.47
CA PHE A 262 -14.22 0.22 2.59
C PHE A 262 -13.08 -0.77 2.87
N ALA A 263 -13.42 -2.05 3.01
CA ALA A 263 -12.46 -3.09 3.29
C ALA A 263 -11.43 -3.25 2.16
N ALA A 264 -11.88 -3.25 0.90
CA ALA A 264 -11.02 -3.36 -0.27
C ALA A 264 -10.02 -2.19 -0.36
N SER A 265 -10.46 -0.96 -0.08
CA SER A 265 -9.59 0.22 -0.09
C SER A 265 -8.42 0.07 0.89
N ILE A 266 -8.70 -0.28 2.14
CA ILE A 266 -7.66 -0.42 3.17
C ILE A 266 -6.76 -1.63 2.89
N ALA A 267 -7.35 -2.78 2.55
CA ALA A 267 -6.60 -4.00 2.30
C ALA A 267 -5.66 -3.84 1.09
N SER A 268 -6.14 -3.22 0.01
CA SER A 268 -5.32 -2.94 -1.17
C SER A 268 -4.16 -2.00 -0.86
N GLN A 269 -4.38 -0.91 -0.12
CA GLN A 269 -3.29 -0.01 0.28
C GLN A 269 -2.22 -0.71 1.12
N ARG A 270 -2.60 -1.64 2.00
CA ARG A 270 -1.65 -2.43 2.78
C ARG A 270 -0.89 -3.43 1.92
N ALA A 271 -1.56 -4.11 0.99
CA ALA A 271 -0.91 -5.01 0.04
C ALA A 271 0.09 -4.26 -0.85
N LEU A 272 -0.28 -3.09 -1.38
CA LEU A 272 0.62 -2.25 -2.18
C LEU A 272 1.85 -1.81 -1.38
N HIS A 273 1.66 -1.42 -0.10
CA HIS A 273 2.78 -1.07 0.76
C HIS A 273 3.75 -2.25 0.97
N GLU A 274 3.26 -3.48 1.19
CA GLU A 274 4.12 -4.66 1.33
C GLU A 274 4.90 -4.97 0.04
N ILE A 275 4.26 -4.84 -1.13
CA ILE A 275 4.94 -4.96 -2.42
C ILE A 275 6.01 -3.86 -2.58
N ASP A 276 5.70 -2.62 -2.21
CA ASP A 276 6.64 -1.52 -2.30
C ASP A 276 7.83 -1.71 -1.34
N VAL A 277 7.61 -2.33 -0.18
CA VAL A 277 8.69 -2.74 0.76
C VAL A 277 9.52 -3.88 0.20
N SER A 278 8.89 -4.95 -0.31
CA SER A 278 9.60 -6.12 -0.86
C SER A 278 10.47 -5.75 -2.07
N THR A 279 10.07 -4.74 -2.82
CA THR A 279 10.82 -4.22 -3.99
C THR A 279 11.82 -3.11 -3.63
N GLY A 280 11.94 -2.74 -2.35
CA GLY A 280 12.86 -1.69 -1.87
C GLY A 280 12.46 -0.26 -2.28
N ILE A 281 11.21 -0.04 -2.63
CA ILE A 281 10.62 1.29 -2.91
C ILE A 281 10.27 1.99 -1.59
N ALA A 282 9.66 1.26 -0.66
CA ALA A 282 9.25 1.76 0.64
C ALA A 282 10.08 1.16 1.77
N GLU A 283 10.10 1.83 2.91
CA GLU A 283 10.62 1.30 4.16
C GLU A 283 9.52 0.55 4.91
N GLU A 284 9.89 -0.50 5.64
CA GLU A 284 8.96 -1.21 6.50
C GLU A 284 8.48 -0.27 7.62
N ILE A 285 7.18 0.02 7.66
CA ILE A 285 6.58 0.75 8.78
C ILE A 285 6.17 -0.22 9.88
N GLN A 286 6.29 0.22 11.14
CA GLN A 286 5.73 -0.53 12.25
C GLN A 286 4.22 -0.73 12.03
N ALA A 287 3.70 -1.87 12.45
CA ALA A 287 2.32 -2.25 12.21
C ALA A 287 1.35 -1.13 12.59
N SER A 288 0.62 -0.68 11.63
CA SER A 288 -0.58 0.12 11.86
C SER A 288 -1.64 -0.73 12.58
N GLY A 289 -2.50 -0.09 13.38
CA GLY A 289 -3.66 -0.73 13.98
C GLY A 289 -4.62 -1.37 12.97
N GLY A 290 -5.59 -2.11 13.44
CA GLY A 290 -6.74 -2.53 12.65
C GLY A 290 -7.78 -1.42 12.56
N TYR A 291 -8.74 -1.57 11.65
CA TYR A 291 -9.84 -0.63 11.47
C TYR A 291 -11.18 -1.33 11.60
N ARG A 292 -12.13 -0.67 12.26
CA ARG A 292 -13.53 -1.08 12.35
C ARG A 292 -14.41 -0.02 11.71
N LEU A 293 -15.22 -0.42 10.74
CA LEU A 293 -16.31 0.38 10.21
C LEU A 293 -17.62 -0.06 10.88
N SER A 294 -18.34 0.88 11.48
CA SER A 294 -19.70 0.68 11.93
C SER A 294 -20.70 1.01 10.82
N MET A 295 -21.52 0.05 10.41
CA MET A 295 -22.53 0.28 9.37
C MET A 295 -23.72 1.10 9.89
N LYS A 296 -23.85 1.26 11.21
CA LYS A 296 -24.96 2.04 11.83
C LYS A 296 -24.80 3.55 11.59
N ASN A 297 -23.58 4.07 11.64
CA ASN A 297 -23.32 5.52 11.62
C ASN A 297 -22.10 5.90 10.75
N ALA A 298 -21.57 4.95 9.98
CA ALA A 298 -20.36 5.11 9.17
C ALA A 298 -19.10 5.57 9.96
N GLU A 299 -19.09 5.32 11.27
CA GLU A 299 -17.95 5.64 12.12
C GLU A 299 -16.79 4.65 11.85
N ILE A 300 -15.59 5.19 11.70
CA ILE A 300 -14.37 4.42 11.57
C ILE A 300 -13.57 4.58 12.86
N SER A 301 -13.28 3.47 13.51
CA SER A 301 -12.42 3.43 14.69
C SER A 301 -11.18 2.60 14.45
N GLU A 302 -10.09 2.96 15.09
CA GLU A 302 -8.84 2.21 15.07
C GLU A 302 -8.74 1.32 16.32
N PHE A 303 -8.18 0.12 16.15
CA PHE A 303 -7.90 -0.78 17.26
C PHE A 303 -6.53 -1.43 17.09
N ASN A 304 -5.95 -1.88 18.22
CA ASN A 304 -4.69 -2.59 18.23
C ASN A 304 -4.84 -3.96 18.89
N TRP A 305 -4.17 -4.96 18.34
CA TRP A 305 -4.05 -6.25 18.97
C TRP A 305 -2.86 -6.27 19.93
N GLN A 306 -2.96 -7.16 20.93
CA GLN A 306 -1.90 -7.40 21.90
C GLN A 306 -1.37 -8.82 21.74
N PHE A 307 -0.07 -9.01 21.97
CA PHE A 307 0.48 -10.34 22.09
C PHE A 307 -0.17 -11.08 23.25
N ASN A 308 -0.38 -12.37 23.07
CA ASN A 308 -0.81 -13.27 24.15
C ASN A 308 0.36 -14.20 24.50
N ASP A 309 0.66 -14.35 25.79
CA ASP A 309 1.81 -15.13 26.25
C ASP A 309 1.64 -16.63 26.02
N SER A 310 0.40 -17.12 25.91
CA SER A 310 0.10 -18.52 25.56
C SER A 310 0.31 -18.81 24.07
N CYS A 311 0.40 -17.78 23.22
CA CYS A 311 0.56 -17.91 21.79
C CYS A 311 2.04 -18.13 21.42
N LYS A 312 2.32 -19.18 20.63
CA LYS A 312 3.68 -19.54 20.20
C LYS A 312 4.18 -18.76 18.98
N CYS A 313 3.43 -17.74 18.49
CA CYS A 313 3.79 -17.04 17.26
C CYS A 313 5.12 -16.24 17.33
N ARG A 314 5.66 -16.00 18.53
CA ARG A 314 7.00 -15.41 18.72
C ARG A 314 8.16 -16.41 18.59
N GLY A 315 7.88 -17.68 18.45
CA GLY A 315 8.86 -18.76 18.39
C GLY A 315 9.05 -19.38 16.99
N TYR A 316 8.53 -18.73 15.95
CA TYR A 316 8.73 -19.12 14.55
C TYR A 316 9.72 -18.21 13.85
#